data_3df927cc5d37f9e94a986c34ff99aa1d
#
_entry.id   3df927cc5d37f9e94a986c34ff99aa1d
#
_cell.length_a   1.000
_cell.length_b   1.000
_cell.length_c   1.000
_cell.angle_alpha   90.00
_cell.angle_beta   90.00
_cell.angle_gamma   90.00
#
_symmetry.space_group_name_H-M   'P 1'
#
loop_
_entity.id
_entity.type
_entity.pdbx_description
1 polymer ?
#
loop_
_entity_poly.entity_id
_entity_poly.type
_entity_poly.pdbx_seq_one_letter_code
_entity_poly.pdbx_strand_id
1 'polypeptide(L)'
;MSARLALLESFVENECIPSEVVFTREMEEIKTRTGSRWTEIPPVLGKLKAKARARGLWNLFMPKGHEGSADVAMQEYAQMSELMGRSFIAPEACNCSAPDTGNMEVFATHGSSEHRSRWLAPLLEGTIRSAFLMTEPAVASSDATNIACSVRRDGGMYVINGRKWWSSGANDPRCKVAIVMCRHEGREWDAKGSHGRHSMVVVPMDTPGVDVLRALKVFGYDDAPHGHAEVELRNVRVPLSSILLGEGKGFQIAQGRLGPGRVHHCMRAIGMAERALAAHVKRSRDRVAFGKALSEDSAVRQARLSQPSFCLPLWHMWQSRLLVQDCATKLEKLGLKGAIQEVSMIKVVVPNMACRVIDRAIQMHGGMGVCQDSFLAEAYAHMRTLRIADGPDEVHIRSIAKYEYRRSGAITSRL
;
A
#
# COMPACT_ATOMS: atom_id res chain seq x y z
N MET A 1 -7.58 16.94 -19.07
CA MET A 1 -6.50 16.45 -18.18
C MET A 1 -5.78 17.65 -17.62
N SER A 2 -5.55 17.74 -16.30
CA SER A 2 -4.81 18.89 -15.74
C SER A 2 -3.34 18.87 -16.22
N ALA A 3 -2.68 20.04 -16.26
CA ALA A 3 -1.27 20.12 -16.65
C ALA A 3 -0.38 19.22 -15.76
N ARG A 4 -0.72 19.09 -14.47
CA ARG A 4 0.01 18.26 -13.51
C ARG A 4 -0.17 16.76 -13.80
N LEU A 5 -1.35 16.31 -14.21
CA LEU A 5 -1.58 14.94 -14.65
C LEU A 5 -0.76 14.58 -15.90
N ALA A 6 -0.74 15.47 -16.91
CA ALA A 6 0.07 15.27 -18.12
C ALA A 6 1.57 15.21 -17.81
N LEU A 7 2.04 16.07 -16.89
CA LEU A 7 3.43 16.07 -16.45
C LEU A 7 3.80 14.79 -15.71
N LEU A 8 2.91 14.30 -14.83
CA LEU A 8 3.11 13.04 -14.11
C LEU A 8 3.09 11.85 -15.06
N GLU A 9 2.16 11.81 -16.01
CA GLU A 9 2.11 10.74 -17.02
C GLU A 9 3.42 10.67 -17.80
N SER A 10 3.90 11.82 -18.31
CA SER A 10 5.18 11.90 -19.00
C SER A 10 6.36 11.43 -18.13
N PHE A 11 6.36 11.80 -16.85
CA PHE A 11 7.41 11.37 -15.91
C PHE A 11 7.38 9.85 -15.66
N VAL A 12 6.20 9.28 -15.51
CA VAL A 12 6.06 7.83 -15.31
C VAL A 12 6.46 7.05 -16.55
N GLU A 13 5.92 7.42 -17.72
CA GLU A 13 6.13 6.68 -18.97
C GLU A 13 7.57 6.81 -19.49
N ASN A 14 8.14 8.01 -19.44
CA ASN A 14 9.42 8.29 -20.10
C ASN A 14 10.63 8.18 -19.16
N GLU A 15 10.42 8.19 -17.84
CA GLU A 15 11.53 8.17 -16.88
C GLU A 15 11.41 7.02 -15.86
N CYS A 16 10.25 6.83 -15.20
CA CYS A 16 10.15 5.80 -14.17
C CYS A 16 10.15 4.39 -14.77
N ILE A 17 9.28 4.09 -15.72
CA ILE A 17 9.18 2.75 -16.33
C ILE A 17 10.52 2.33 -17.00
N PRO A 18 11.18 3.17 -17.82
CA PRO A 18 12.49 2.80 -18.36
C PRO A 18 13.59 2.60 -17.30
N SER A 19 13.47 3.28 -16.16
CA SER A 19 14.43 3.16 -15.06
C SER A 19 14.28 1.88 -14.23
N GLU A 20 13.21 1.11 -14.36
CA GLU A 20 13.02 -0.13 -13.62
C GLU A 20 14.11 -1.17 -13.92
N VAL A 21 14.57 -1.27 -15.16
CA VAL A 21 15.69 -2.14 -15.54
C VAL A 21 16.99 -1.70 -14.88
N VAL A 22 17.22 -0.38 -14.81
CA VAL A 22 18.39 0.19 -14.12
C VAL A 22 18.31 -0.07 -12.62
N PHE A 23 17.13 0.11 -12.03
CA PHE A 23 16.86 -0.16 -10.62
C PHE A 23 17.17 -1.63 -10.26
N THR A 24 16.64 -2.58 -11.03
CA THR A 24 16.89 -4.01 -10.81
C THR A 24 18.38 -4.34 -10.90
N ARG A 25 19.08 -3.80 -11.89
CA ARG A 25 20.53 -4.00 -12.06
C ARG A 25 21.32 -3.42 -10.86
N GLU A 26 21.04 -2.18 -10.47
CA GLU A 26 21.70 -1.55 -9.32
C GLU A 26 21.43 -2.32 -8.00
N MET A 27 20.23 -2.89 -7.82
CA MET A 27 19.92 -3.76 -6.68
C MET A 27 20.74 -5.05 -6.65
N GLU A 28 20.97 -5.68 -7.80
CA GLU A 28 21.84 -6.88 -7.88
C GLU A 28 23.33 -6.51 -7.70
N GLU A 29 23.78 -5.37 -8.18
CA GLU A 29 25.12 -4.83 -7.92
C GLU A 29 25.35 -4.58 -6.42
N ILE A 30 24.37 -3.96 -5.73
CA ILE A 30 24.40 -3.77 -4.27
C ILE A 30 24.51 -5.11 -3.57
N LYS A 31 23.66 -6.08 -3.90
CA LYS A 31 23.69 -7.42 -3.32
C LYS A 31 25.04 -8.10 -3.52
N THR A 32 25.60 -8.04 -4.71
CA THR A 32 26.88 -8.65 -5.04
C THR A 32 28.02 -8.03 -4.24
N ARG A 33 28.04 -6.71 -4.08
CA ARG A 33 29.08 -5.97 -3.39
C ARG A 33 28.97 -6.06 -1.87
N THR A 34 27.74 -6.05 -1.31
CA THR A 34 27.51 -5.95 0.14
C THR A 34 27.06 -7.27 0.78
N GLY A 35 26.74 -8.28 -0.02
CA GLY A 35 26.13 -9.53 0.44
C GLY A 35 24.63 -9.41 0.76
N SER A 36 24.00 -8.23 0.63
CA SER A 36 22.61 -8.00 1.00
C SER A 36 21.94 -6.95 0.11
N ARG A 37 20.63 -7.09 -0.11
CA ARG A 37 19.80 -6.09 -0.80
C ARG A 37 19.22 -5.02 0.16
N TRP A 38 19.57 -5.08 1.44
CA TRP A 38 19.00 -4.27 2.52
C TRP A 38 19.97 -3.25 3.11
N THR A 39 21.09 -3.01 2.47
CA THR A 39 22.15 -2.13 2.98
C THR A 39 22.15 -0.75 2.37
N GLU A 40 21.74 -0.65 1.12
CA GLU A 40 21.83 0.59 0.34
C GLU A 40 20.61 0.77 -0.58
N ILE A 41 20.49 1.98 -1.11
CA ILE A 41 19.41 2.37 -2.00
C ILE A 41 19.97 2.54 -3.42
N PRO A 42 19.30 2.02 -4.47
CA PRO A 42 19.71 2.20 -5.83
C PRO A 42 19.84 3.68 -6.20
N PRO A 43 20.98 4.14 -6.73
CA PRO A 43 21.21 5.54 -7.09
C PRO A 43 20.17 6.12 -8.05
N VAL A 44 19.63 5.30 -8.96
CA VAL A 44 18.60 5.71 -9.92
C VAL A 44 17.35 6.25 -9.21
N LEU A 45 16.98 5.67 -8.06
CA LEU A 45 15.82 6.14 -7.29
C LEU A 45 16.05 7.56 -6.74
N GLY A 46 17.25 7.87 -6.26
CA GLY A 46 17.62 9.22 -5.83
C GLY A 46 17.53 10.25 -6.96
N LYS A 47 17.98 9.88 -8.17
CA LYS A 47 17.87 10.72 -9.37
C LYS A 47 16.42 10.99 -9.75
N LEU A 48 15.55 9.97 -9.71
CA LEU A 48 14.11 10.13 -9.97
C LEU A 48 13.44 11.02 -8.93
N LYS A 49 13.75 10.84 -7.64
CA LYS A 49 13.26 11.71 -6.56
C LYS A 49 13.61 13.18 -6.78
N ALA A 50 14.86 13.47 -7.14
CA ALA A 50 15.29 14.83 -7.44
C ALA A 50 14.51 15.44 -8.61
N LYS A 51 14.29 14.67 -9.68
CA LYS A 51 13.50 15.10 -10.85
C LYS A 51 12.02 15.31 -10.51
N ALA A 52 11.41 14.44 -9.72
CA ALA A 52 10.03 14.59 -9.28
C ALA A 52 9.85 15.87 -8.46
N ARG A 53 10.77 16.15 -7.53
CA ARG A 53 10.76 17.40 -6.74
C ARG A 53 10.88 18.64 -7.62
N ALA A 54 11.85 18.68 -8.54
CA ALA A 54 12.06 19.81 -9.43
C ALA A 54 10.84 20.14 -10.31
N ARG A 55 9.95 19.15 -10.53
CA ARG A 55 8.73 19.27 -11.32
C ARG A 55 7.45 19.49 -10.47
N GLY A 56 7.57 19.61 -9.15
CA GLY A 56 6.40 19.72 -8.27
C GLY A 56 5.55 18.45 -8.18
N LEU A 57 6.14 17.27 -8.47
CA LEU A 57 5.52 15.96 -8.38
C LEU A 57 5.88 15.27 -7.05
N TRP A 58 5.77 15.99 -5.94
CA TRP A 58 6.22 15.53 -4.63
C TRP A 58 5.11 15.65 -3.60
N ASN A 59 4.95 14.64 -2.73
CA ASN A 59 3.94 14.60 -1.67
C ASN A 59 2.50 14.83 -2.16
N LEU A 60 2.17 14.41 -3.37
CA LEU A 60 0.88 14.64 -4.01
C LEU A 60 -0.32 14.09 -3.22
N PHE A 61 -0.07 13.12 -2.33
CA PHE A 61 -1.09 12.45 -1.52
C PHE A 61 -1.56 13.28 -0.31
N MET A 62 -0.72 14.23 0.16
CA MET A 62 -0.98 14.91 1.43
C MET A 62 -2.24 15.77 1.32
N PRO A 63 -3.22 15.59 2.25
CA PRO A 63 -4.47 16.34 2.21
C PRO A 63 -4.26 17.85 2.29
N LYS A 64 -5.16 18.60 1.66
CA LYS A 64 -5.14 20.07 1.68
C LYS A 64 -5.10 20.63 3.10
N GLY A 65 -4.34 21.72 3.28
CA GLY A 65 -4.21 22.42 4.55
C GLY A 65 -3.22 21.78 5.53
N HIS A 66 -2.57 20.69 5.17
CA HIS A 66 -1.47 20.11 5.95
C HIS A 66 -0.10 20.56 5.43
N GLU A 67 0.90 20.57 6.31
CA GLU A 67 2.28 20.85 5.96
C GLU A 67 2.75 19.87 4.85
N GLY A 68 3.45 20.39 3.86
CA GLY A 68 3.95 19.60 2.72
C GLY A 68 2.90 19.20 1.70
N SER A 69 1.66 19.67 1.83
CA SER A 69 0.60 19.41 0.86
C SER A 69 0.88 20.09 -0.48
N ALA A 70 0.60 19.36 -1.57
CA ALA A 70 0.58 19.91 -2.93
C ALA A 70 -0.79 20.47 -3.33
N ASP A 71 -1.73 20.56 -2.37
CA ASP A 71 -3.13 21.04 -2.54
C ASP A 71 -3.91 20.31 -3.63
N VAL A 72 -3.66 19.02 -3.78
CA VAL A 72 -4.35 18.16 -4.73
C VAL A 72 -5.67 17.66 -4.10
N ALA A 73 -6.77 17.70 -4.87
CA ALA A 73 -8.03 17.10 -4.46
C ALA A 73 -7.93 15.57 -4.47
N MET A 74 -8.69 14.88 -3.61
CA MET A 74 -8.67 13.41 -3.53
C MET A 74 -9.00 12.74 -4.87
N GLN A 75 -9.94 13.30 -5.63
CA GLN A 75 -10.28 12.81 -6.96
C GLN A 75 -9.12 12.93 -7.96
N GLU A 76 -8.39 14.05 -7.93
CA GLU A 76 -7.23 14.25 -8.81
C GLU A 76 -6.08 13.36 -8.37
N TYR A 77 -5.83 13.25 -7.06
CA TYR A 77 -4.82 12.34 -6.54
C TYR A 77 -5.13 10.86 -6.87
N ALA A 78 -6.40 10.47 -6.87
CA ALA A 78 -6.79 9.12 -7.29
C ALA A 78 -6.35 8.83 -8.74
N GLN A 79 -6.50 9.79 -9.67
CA GLN A 79 -6.00 9.67 -11.04
C GLN A 79 -4.47 9.66 -11.09
N MET A 80 -3.81 10.49 -10.30
CA MET A 80 -2.34 10.50 -10.18
C MET A 80 -1.80 9.16 -9.63
N SER A 81 -2.49 8.57 -8.64
CA SER A 81 -2.16 7.25 -8.11
C SER A 81 -2.28 6.15 -9.16
N GLU A 82 -3.26 6.22 -10.07
CA GLU A 82 -3.39 5.30 -11.19
C GLU A 82 -2.17 5.40 -12.13
N LEU A 83 -1.79 6.62 -12.51
CA LEU A 83 -0.59 6.83 -13.34
C LEU A 83 0.68 6.29 -12.67
N MET A 84 0.91 6.64 -11.39
CA MET A 84 2.04 6.11 -10.64
C MET A 84 2.01 4.57 -10.52
N GLY A 85 0.82 3.97 -10.47
CA GLY A 85 0.62 2.53 -10.39
C GLY A 85 1.08 1.75 -11.61
N ARG A 86 1.35 2.41 -12.74
CA ARG A 86 1.95 1.79 -13.94
C ARG A 86 3.42 1.42 -13.73
N SER A 87 4.09 1.96 -12.70
CA SER A 87 5.49 1.67 -12.39
C SER A 87 5.66 1.22 -10.94
N PHE A 88 6.57 0.25 -10.70
CA PHE A 88 6.92 -0.21 -9.36
C PHE A 88 7.63 0.87 -8.52
N ILE A 89 8.36 1.77 -9.16
CA ILE A 89 9.21 2.76 -8.48
C ILE A 89 8.63 4.18 -8.48
N ALA A 90 7.66 4.48 -9.35
CA ALA A 90 7.09 5.83 -9.46
C ALA A 90 6.42 6.35 -8.16
N PRO A 91 5.67 5.52 -7.40
CA PRO A 91 5.11 5.98 -6.12
C PRO A 91 6.19 6.46 -5.15
N GLU A 92 7.31 5.75 -5.05
CA GLU A 92 8.42 6.18 -4.19
C GLU A 92 9.18 7.38 -4.77
N ALA A 93 9.37 7.44 -6.08
CA ALA A 93 10.01 8.58 -6.74
C ALA A 93 9.28 9.90 -6.46
N CYS A 94 7.95 9.85 -6.29
CA CYS A 94 7.10 10.98 -5.94
C CYS A 94 6.85 11.17 -4.42
N ASN A 95 7.52 10.39 -3.56
CA ASN A 95 7.26 10.31 -2.12
C ASN A 95 5.79 10.01 -1.77
N CYS A 96 5.14 9.20 -2.59
CA CYS A 96 3.73 8.80 -2.48
C CYS A 96 3.58 7.29 -2.19
N SER A 97 4.62 6.64 -1.66
CA SER A 97 4.62 5.20 -1.38
C SER A 97 4.12 4.90 0.04
N ALA A 98 3.35 3.83 0.18
CA ALA A 98 3.02 3.28 1.50
C ALA A 98 4.26 2.58 2.11
N PRO A 99 4.38 2.47 3.45
CA PRO A 99 3.44 2.94 4.47
C PRO A 99 3.58 4.41 4.83
N ASP A 100 4.58 5.11 4.28
CA ASP A 100 4.92 6.48 4.68
C ASP A 100 3.77 7.45 4.47
N THR A 101 3.04 7.36 3.35
CA THR A 101 1.88 8.22 3.11
C THR A 101 0.89 8.18 4.28
N GLY A 102 0.48 6.98 4.70
CA GLY A 102 -0.44 6.83 5.83
C GLY A 102 0.18 7.23 7.17
N ASN A 103 1.48 7.01 7.37
CA ASN A 103 2.16 7.41 8.60
C ASN A 103 2.35 8.93 8.67
N MET A 104 2.66 9.58 7.55
CA MET A 104 2.71 11.05 7.46
C MET A 104 1.34 11.69 7.76
N GLU A 105 0.26 11.15 7.22
CA GLU A 105 -1.10 11.59 7.54
C GLU A 105 -1.43 11.42 9.04
N VAL A 106 -1.00 10.31 9.66
CA VAL A 106 -1.18 10.08 11.10
C VAL A 106 -0.40 11.11 11.92
N PHE A 107 0.86 11.37 11.57
CA PHE A 107 1.66 12.39 12.27
C PHE A 107 1.09 13.80 12.07
N ALA A 108 0.64 14.14 10.87
CA ALA A 108 0.05 15.43 10.57
C ALA A 108 -1.25 15.67 11.36
N THR A 109 -2.10 14.64 11.51
CA THR A 109 -3.41 14.74 12.14
C THR A 109 -3.36 14.55 13.66
N HIS A 110 -2.53 13.61 14.14
CA HIS A 110 -2.56 13.15 15.53
C HIS A 110 -1.24 13.32 16.28
N GLY A 111 -0.17 13.70 15.57
CA GLY A 111 1.14 13.90 16.16
C GLY A 111 1.23 15.19 16.98
N SER A 112 1.98 15.14 18.09
CA SER A 112 2.42 16.33 18.83
C SER A 112 3.37 17.20 17.99
N SER A 113 3.69 18.40 18.46
CA SER A 113 4.72 19.24 17.82
C SER A 113 6.08 18.53 17.73
N GLU A 114 6.45 17.76 18.76
CA GLU A 114 7.66 16.93 18.75
C GLU A 114 7.58 15.83 17.68
N HIS A 115 6.46 15.11 17.57
CA HIS A 115 6.25 14.10 16.53
C HIS A 115 6.36 14.70 15.12
N ARG A 116 5.80 15.88 14.91
CA ARG A 116 5.85 16.56 13.61
C ARG A 116 7.27 17.00 13.25
N SER A 117 7.97 17.67 14.15
CA SER A 117 9.33 18.14 13.89
C SER A 117 10.32 17.00 13.74
N ARG A 118 10.22 15.96 14.58
CA ARG A 118 11.18 14.85 14.59
C ARG A 118 10.95 13.83 13.49
N TRP A 119 9.69 13.55 13.11
CA TRP A 119 9.34 12.46 12.21
C TRP A 119 8.63 12.90 10.94
N LEU A 120 7.61 13.77 11.05
CA LEU A 120 6.86 14.19 9.86
C LEU A 120 7.74 15.02 8.90
N ALA A 121 8.45 16.00 9.38
CA ALA A 121 9.27 16.87 8.52
C ALA A 121 10.29 16.05 7.69
N PRO A 122 11.14 15.17 8.27
CA PRO A 122 12.08 14.39 7.46
C PRO A 122 11.40 13.32 6.58
N LEU A 123 10.19 12.83 6.93
CA LEU A 123 9.38 11.98 6.05
C LEU A 123 8.86 12.75 4.84
N LEU A 124 8.36 13.98 5.03
CA LEU A 124 7.93 14.87 3.94
C LEU A 124 9.10 15.27 3.04
N GLU A 125 10.29 15.43 3.60
CA GLU A 125 11.52 15.61 2.84
C GLU A 125 11.98 14.31 2.14
N GLY A 126 11.48 13.13 2.55
CA GLY A 126 11.88 11.82 2.01
C GLY A 126 13.32 11.44 2.34
N THR A 127 13.89 12.03 3.38
CA THR A 127 15.24 11.72 3.91
C THR A 127 15.24 10.47 4.78
N ILE A 128 14.11 10.18 5.44
CA ILE A 128 13.87 8.94 6.17
C ILE A 128 12.65 8.21 5.61
N ARG A 129 12.48 6.95 6.06
CA ARG A 129 11.29 6.13 5.85
C ARG A 129 10.72 5.69 7.19
N SER A 130 9.52 5.14 7.15
CA SER A 130 8.81 4.65 8.32
C SER A 130 8.21 3.28 8.11
N ALA A 131 7.78 2.65 9.21
CA ALA A 131 7.04 1.39 9.18
C ALA A 131 5.73 1.49 9.97
N PHE A 132 4.78 0.60 9.67
CA PHE A 132 3.54 0.45 10.41
C PHE A 132 3.40 -0.99 10.90
N LEU A 133 3.52 -1.18 12.22
CA LEU A 133 3.57 -2.48 12.86
C LEU A 133 2.21 -2.81 13.49
N MET A 134 1.37 -3.51 12.74
CA MET A 134 0.03 -3.89 13.21
C MET A 134 -0.17 -5.40 13.26
N THR A 135 0.05 -6.08 12.14
CA THR A 135 -0.20 -7.51 11.94
C THR A 135 0.74 -8.39 12.77
N GLU A 136 0.24 -9.50 13.32
CA GLU A 136 1.00 -10.43 14.17
C GLU A 136 0.92 -11.86 13.65
N PRO A 137 2.00 -12.67 13.76
CA PRO A 137 1.99 -14.05 13.27
C PRO A 137 1.14 -15.00 14.11
N ALA A 138 0.99 -14.71 15.41
CA ALA A 138 0.36 -15.63 16.36
C ALA A 138 -1.15 -15.48 16.50
N VAL A 139 -1.75 -14.42 15.88
CA VAL A 139 -3.19 -14.13 16.00
C VAL A 139 -3.80 -13.81 14.64
N ALA A 140 -5.11 -14.04 14.51
CA ALA A 140 -5.87 -13.65 13.31
C ALA A 140 -6.02 -12.11 13.26
N SER A 141 -5.03 -11.42 12.68
CA SER A 141 -4.94 -9.95 12.66
C SER A 141 -5.98 -9.27 11.75
N SER A 142 -6.71 -10.02 10.93
CA SER A 142 -7.90 -9.53 10.22
C SER A 142 -9.00 -9.06 11.17
N ASP A 143 -9.07 -9.65 12.38
CA ASP A 143 -9.75 -9.08 13.53
C ASP A 143 -8.71 -8.35 14.40
N ALA A 144 -8.60 -7.05 14.21
CA ALA A 144 -7.61 -6.23 14.91
C ALA A 144 -7.84 -6.16 16.44
N THR A 145 -8.96 -6.66 16.95
CA THR A 145 -9.19 -6.79 18.40
C THR A 145 -8.37 -7.93 19.01
N ASN A 146 -7.83 -8.84 18.21
CA ASN A 146 -6.98 -9.95 18.63
C ASN A 146 -5.50 -9.56 18.85
N ILE A 147 -5.11 -8.32 18.57
CA ILE A 147 -3.72 -7.86 18.75
C ILE A 147 -3.25 -8.19 20.16
N ALA A 148 -2.13 -8.91 20.26
CA ALA A 148 -1.53 -9.41 21.48
C ALA A 148 -0.26 -8.65 21.89
N CYS A 149 0.40 -7.92 20.97
CA CYS A 149 1.53 -7.05 21.27
C CYS A 149 1.17 -6.10 22.40
N SER A 150 1.82 -6.25 23.55
CA SER A 150 1.42 -5.58 24.78
C SER A 150 2.13 -4.25 24.98
N VAL A 151 1.48 -3.35 25.68
CA VAL A 151 2.05 -2.12 26.23
C VAL A 151 1.61 -1.92 27.66
N ARG A 152 2.56 -1.60 28.55
CA ARG A 152 2.29 -1.21 29.93
C ARG A 152 3.06 0.05 30.30
N ARG A 153 2.56 0.80 31.27
CA ARG A 153 3.32 1.88 31.89
C ARG A 153 4.32 1.32 32.90
N ASP A 154 5.50 1.92 32.93
CA ASP A 154 6.55 1.63 33.89
C ASP A 154 7.29 2.94 34.21
N GLY A 155 6.87 3.60 35.29
CA GLY A 155 7.30 4.96 35.60
C GLY A 155 6.89 5.94 34.49
N GLY A 156 7.84 6.73 34.00
CA GLY A 156 7.65 7.70 32.91
C GLY A 156 7.75 7.11 31.50
N MET A 157 7.72 5.79 31.37
CA MET A 157 7.95 5.08 30.10
C MET A 157 6.80 4.13 29.77
N TYR A 158 6.61 3.86 28.50
CA TYR A 158 5.93 2.65 28.03
C TYR A 158 6.93 1.53 27.81
N VAL A 159 6.55 0.31 28.17
CA VAL A 159 7.30 -0.94 27.86
C VAL A 159 6.45 -1.77 26.93
N ILE A 160 7.02 -2.12 25.77
CA ILE A 160 6.33 -2.81 24.67
C ILE A 160 6.95 -4.17 24.47
N ASN A 161 6.10 -5.21 24.36
CA ASN A 161 6.51 -6.57 24.06
C ASN A 161 5.58 -7.20 23.01
N GLY A 162 6.16 -7.85 22.01
CA GLY A 162 5.39 -8.59 21.01
C GLY A 162 6.15 -8.84 19.74
N ARG A 163 5.49 -9.51 18.79
CA ARG A 163 6.06 -9.86 17.50
C ARG A 163 5.11 -9.41 16.39
N LYS A 164 5.64 -8.68 15.44
CA LYS A 164 4.92 -8.13 14.31
C LYS A 164 5.48 -8.71 13.01
N TRP A 165 4.65 -8.88 12.01
CA TRP A 165 5.08 -9.28 10.68
C TRP A 165 4.32 -8.54 9.58
N TRP A 166 4.71 -8.74 8.34
CA TRP A 166 4.22 -7.97 7.19
C TRP A 166 4.35 -6.45 7.44
N SER A 167 5.39 -6.08 8.20
CA SER A 167 5.71 -4.70 8.53
C SER A 167 6.44 -4.06 7.37
N SER A 168 5.67 -3.50 6.43
CA SER A 168 6.21 -2.90 5.21
C SER A 168 7.14 -1.74 5.54
N GLY A 169 8.29 -1.69 4.88
CA GLY A 169 9.30 -0.65 5.04
C GLY A 169 10.26 -0.84 6.22
N ALA A 170 10.01 -1.79 7.13
CA ALA A 170 10.88 -1.95 8.30
C ALA A 170 12.27 -2.54 7.98
N ASN A 171 12.45 -3.19 6.80
CA ASN A 171 13.76 -3.63 6.32
C ASN A 171 14.57 -2.50 5.64
N ASP A 172 13.92 -1.40 5.28
CA ASP A 172 14.56 -0.31 4.54
C ASP A 172 15.64 0.35 5.43
N PRO A 173 16.89 0.51 4.98
CA PRO A 173 17.96 1.11 5.79
C PRO A 173 17.66 2.58 6.18
N ARG A 174 16.75 3.24 5.49
CA ARG A 174 16.26 4.58 5.80
C ARG A 174 15.14 4.58 6.83
N CYS A 175 14.57 3.42 7.20
CA CYS A 175 13.50 3.35 8.19
C CYS A 175 14.02 3.76 9.56
N LYS A 176 13.51 4.88 10.10
CA LYS A 176 13.94 5.43 11.38
C LYS A 176 12.87 5.39 12.46
N VAL A 177 11.61 5.19 12.07
CA VAL A 177 10.48 5.23 12.99
C VAL A 177 9.40 4.22 12.60
N ALA A 178 8.79 3.61 13.59
CA ALA A 178 7.61 2.78 13.43
C ALA A 178 6.42 3.33 14.24
N ILE A 179 5.21 3.17 13.71
CA ILE A 179 3.96 3.32 14.46
C ILE A 179 3.49 1.92 14.81
N VAL A 180 3.44 1.60 16.10
CA VAL A 180 3.16 0.27 16.61
C VAL A 180 1.78 0.24 17.25
N MET A 181 0.90 -0.65 16.78
CA MET A 181 -0.39 -0.90 17.43
C MET A 181 -0.21 -1.92 18.54
N CYS A 182 -0.56 -1.51 19.77
CA CYS A 182 -0.39 -2.29 20.99
C CYS A 182 -1.70 -2.40 21.76
N ARG A 183 -1.81 -3.45 22.57
CA ARG A 183 -2.87 -3.68 23.53
C ARG A 183 -2.34 -3.37 24.93
N HIS A 184 -3.06 -2.55 25.69
CA HIS A 184 -2.73 -2.30 27.09
C HIS A 184 -2.95 -3.54 27.96
N GLU A 185 -2.04 -3.76 28.91
CA GLU A 185 -2.14 -4.77 29.95
C GLU A 185 -2.93 -4.21 31.14
N GLY A 186 -3.68 -5.07 31.86
CA GLY A 186 -4.41 -4.74 33.06
C GLY A 186 -5.94 -4.82 32.93
N ARG A 187 -6.60 -5.22 34.02
CA ARG A 187 -8.07 -5.42 34.05
C ARG A 187 -8.87 -4.13 33.80
N GLU A 188 -8.33 -2.98 34.17
CA GLU A 188 -8.91 -1.67 33.93
C GLU A 188 -9.10 -1.38 32.44
N TRP A 189 -8.30 -2.00 31.57
CA TRP A 189 -8.41 -1.88 30.12
C TRP A 189 -9.46 -2.81 29.52
N ASP A 190 -9.72 -3.95 30.15
CA ASP A 190 -10.76 -4.87 29.70
C ASP A 190 -12.15 -4.24 29.83
N ALA A 191 -12.36 -3.39 30.84
CA ALA A 191 -13.58 -2.63 31.04
C ALA A 191 -13.86 -1.58 29.96
N LYS A 192 -12.84 -1.15 29.19
CA LYS A 192 -12.98 -0.18 28.07
C LYS A 192 -13.48 -0.81 26.77
N GLY A 193 -13.76 -2.11 26.78
CA GLY A 193 -14.22 -2.86 25.61
C GLY A 193 -13.11 -3.16 24.60
N SER A 194 -13.44 -3.97 23.60
CA SER A 194 -12.47 -4.52 22.64
C SER A 194 -11.69 -3.46 21.85
N HIS A 195 -12.25 -2.29 21.59
CA HIS A 195 -11.59 -1.22 20.85
C HIS A 195 -10.84 -0.22 21.75
N GLY A 196 -11.33 0.02 22.97
CA GLY A 196 -10.78 1.03 23.87
C GLY A 196 -9.47 0.63 24.57
N ARG A 197 -9.03 -0.62 24.43
CA ARG A 197 -7.79 -1.12 25.05
C ARG A 197 -6.55 -1.06 24.15
N HIS A 198 -6.68 -0.52 22.93
CA HIS A 198 -5.58 -0.44 21.98
C HIS A 198 -5.09 0.99 21.78
N SER A 199 -3.79 1.13 21.67
CA SER A 199 -3.12 2.41 21.42
C SER A 199 -2.10 2.29 20.29
N MET A 200 -1.75 3.42 19.70
CA MET A 200 -0.63 3.51 18.78
C MET A 200 0.52 4.26 19.41
N VAL A 201 1.69 3.65 19.40
CA VAL A 201 2.91 4.17 20.01
C VAL A 201 3.97 4.37 18.95
N VAL A 202 4.63 5.52 18.96
CA VAL A 202 5.76 5.85 18.07
C VAL A 202 7.02 5.25 18.67
N VAL A 203 7.70 4.42 17.90
CA VAL A 203 8.93 3.73 18.32
C VAL A 203 10.04 4.05 17.33
N PRO A 204 11.13 4.70 17.75
CA PRO A 204 12.34 4.80 16.93
C PRO A 204 12.91 3.40 16.66
N MET A 205 13.34 3.15 15.42
CA MET A 205 13.80 1.81 15.01
C MET A 205 15.14 1.40 15.66
N ASP A 206 15.90 2.35 16.17
CA ASP A 206 17.15 2.15 16.90
C ASP A 206 16.97 1.97 18.42
N THR A 207 15.71 1.91 18.89
CA THR A 207 15.41 1.68 20.31
C THR A 207 15.87 0.27 20.72
N PRO A 208 16.62 0.11 21.82
CA PRO A 208 17.01 -1.22 22.32
C PRO A 208 15.82 -2.16 22.47
N GLY A 209 15.95 -3.38 21.94
CA GLY A 209 14.90 -4.39 21.93
C GLY A 209 14.02 -4.38 20.69
N VAL A 210 14.25 -3.49 19.72
CA VAL A 210 13.63 -3.53 18.38
C VAL A 210 14.55 -4.34 17.47
N ASP A 211 14.12 -5.53 17.09
CA ASP A 211 14.88 -6.43 16.23
C ASP A 211 14.11 -6.72 14.93
N VAL A 212 14.68 -6.34 13.79
CA VAL A 212 14.19 -6.76 12.47
C VAL A 212 14.75 -8.13 12.15
N LEU A 213 13.91 -9.16 12.22
CA LEU A 213 14.35 -10.55 12.19
C LEU A 213 14.64 -11.05 10.76
N ARG A 214 13.79 -10.73 9.82
CA ARG A 214 13.91 -11.19 8.43
C ARG A 214 12.97 -10.43 7.50
N ALA A 215 13.29 -10.45 6.22
CA ALA A 215 12.38 -10.06 5.15
C ALA A 215 11.43 -11.23 4.82
N LEU A 216 10.17 -10.90 4.57
CA LEU A 216 9.14 -11.81 4.05
C LEU A 216 9.05 -11.65 2.54
N LYS A 217 8.77 -12.74 1.83
CA LYS A 217 8.68 -12.74 0.36
C LYS A 217 7.25 -13.07 -0.09
N VAL A 218 6.81 -12.41 -1.14
CA VAL A 218 5.56 -12.71 -1.83
C VAL A 218 5.90 -13.51 -3.10
N PHE A 219 5.59 -14.80 -3.14
CA PHE A 219 5.93 -15.70 -4.25
C PHE A 219 7.41 -15.64 -4.67
N GLY A 220 8.32 -15.36 -3.73
CA GLY A 220 9.75 -15.24 -3.99
C GLY A 220 10.26 -13.81 -4.16
N TYR A 221 9.42 -12.82 -4.43
CA TYR A 221 9.75 -11.39 -4.50
C TYR A 221 9.89 -10.81 -3.10
N ASP A 222 10.98 -10.09 -2.85
CA ASP A 222 11.32 -9.52 -1.53
C ASP A 222 11.03 -8.01 -1.41
N ASP A 223 10.72 -7.36 -2.54
CA ASP A 223 10.39 -5.93 -2.65
C ASP A 223 11.48 -4.99 -2.09
N ALA A 224 12.75 -5.43 -2.08
CA ALA A 224 13.85 -4.60 -1.60
C ALA A 224 14.04 -3.34 -2.46
N PRO A 225 14.39 -2.19 -1.86
CA PRO A 225 14.80 -1.94 -0.46
C PRO A 225 13.64 -1.76 0.53
N HIS A 226 12.41 -1.62 0.06
CA HIS A 226 11.22 -1.39 0.86
C HIS A 226 10.85 -2.61 1.73
N GLY A 227 10.51 -3.72 1.10
CA GLY A 227 10.23 -5.02 1.70
C GLY A 227 9.13 -5.09 2.74
N HIS A 228 8.93 -6.30 3.25
CA HIS A 228 8.03 -6.60 4.35
C HIS A 228 8.80 -7.34 5.43
N ALA A 229 8.83 -6.82 6.65
CA ALA A 229 9.61 -7.39 7.73
C ALA A 229 8.80 -8.20 8.74
N GLU A 230 9.49 -9.12 9.40
CA GLU A 230 9.11 -9.64 10.70
C GLU A 230 9.96 -8.92 11.74
N VAL A 231 9.29 -8.32 12.76
CA VAL A 231 9.91 -7.48 13.78
C VAL A 231 9.55 -8.00 15.17
N GLU A 232 10.54 -8.16 16.02
CA GLU A 232 10.34 -8.49 17.42
C GLU A 232 10.60 -7.27 18.30
N LEU A 233 9.76 -7.10 19.31
CA LEU A 233 9.84 -6.04 20.30
C LEU A 233 10.00 -6.70 21.68
N ARG A 234 11.19 -6.54 22.29
CA ARG A 234 11.54 -7.14 23.59
C ARG A 234 11.87 -6.05 24.60
N ASN A 235 10.94 -5.81 25.54
CA ASN A 235 11.08 -4.78 26.55
C ASN A 235 11.47 -3.41 25.98
N VAL A 236 10.91 -3.06 24.84
CA VAL A 236 11.15 -1.79 24.16
C VAL A 236 10.60 -0.65 25.01
N ARG A 237 11.46 0.28 25.42
CA ARG A 237 11.12 1.38 26.32
C ARG A 237 11.10 2.71 25.56
N VAL A 238 9.96 3.38 25.59
CA VAL A 238 9.78 4.71 24.99
C VAL A 238 9.08 5.65 25.97
N PRO A 239 9.31 6.97 25.90
CA PRO A 239 8.64 7.95 26.76
C PRO A 239 7.11 7.92 26.62
N LEU A 240 6.39 8.34 27.65
CA LEU A 240 4.92 8.45 27.60
C LEU A 240 4.45 9.42 26.50
N SER A 241 5.28 10.40 26.10
CA SER A 241 5.00 11.31 24.98
C SER A 241 4.95 10.62 23.60
N SER A 242 5.46 9.37 23.49
CA SER A 242 5.44 8.58 22.25
C SER A 242 4.05 8.09 21.83
N ILE A 243 3.02 8.29 22.66
CA ILE A 243 1.65 7.88 22.34
C ILE A 243 0.99 8.86 21.36
N LEU A 244 0.28 8.32 20.37
CA LEU A 244 -0.49 9.14 19.41
C LEU A 244 -1.93 9.32 19.89
N LEU A 245 -2.43 10.55 19.87
CA LEU A 245 -3.81 10.93 20.22
C LEU A 245 -4.22 10.60 21.67
N GLY A 246 -3.48 9.73 22.35
CA GLY A 246 -3.76 9.27 23.71
C GLY A 246 -4.08 7.78 23.81
N GLU A 247 -4.14 7.28 25.04
CA GLU A 247 -4.39 5.87 25.34
C GLU A 247 -5.81 5.45 24.95
N GLY A 248 -5.93 4.23 24.43
CA GLY A 248 -7.20 3.66 23.98
C GLY A 248 -7.71 4.19 22.65
N LYS A 249 -6.92 5.00 21.93
CA LYS A 249 -7.31 5.62 20.64
C LYS A 249 -6.76 4.90 19.42
N GLY A 250 -6.12 3.75 19.58
CA GLY A 250 -5.48 3.01 18.48
C GLY A 250 -6.41 2.67 17.31
N PHE A 251 -7.64 2.24 17.60
CA PHE A 251 -8.63 1.95 16.55
C PHE A 251 -9.09 3.20 15.80
N GLN A 252 -9.25 4.32 16.48
CA GLN A 252 -9.61 5.59 15.84
C GLN A 252 -8.56 6.01 14.81
N ILE A 253 -7.28 5.90 15.19
CA ILE A 253 -6.15 6.20 14.29
C ILE A 253 -6.09 5.21 13.14
N ALA A 254 -6.22 3.90 13.42
CA ALA A 254 -6.19 2.85 12.38
C ALA A 254 -7.25 3.08 11.30
N GLN A 255 -8.48 3.39 11.69
CA GLN A 255 -9.56 3.65 10.73
C GLN A 255 -9.28 4.89 9.88
N GLY A 256 -8.82 5.99 10.47
CA GLY A 256 -8.46 7.22 9.75
C GLY A 256 -7.36 6.99 8.72
N ARG A 257 -6.33 6.20 9.08
CA ARG A 257 -5.18 5.89 8.22
C ARG A 257 -5.54 4.98 7.04
N LEU A 258 -6.32 3.92 7.29
CA LEU A 258 -6.57 2.88 6.31
C LEU A 258 -7.59 3.30 5.22
N GLY A 259 -8.45 4.27 5.48
CA GLY A 259 -9.46 4.74 4.53
C GLY A 259 -8.85 5.27 3.23
N PRO A 260 -8.12 6.39 3.25
CA PRO A 260 -7.44 6.95 2.08
C PRO A 260 -6.44 5.98 1.43
N GLY A 261 -5.66 5.26 2.23
CA GLY A 261 -4.69 4.28 1.76
C GLY A 261 -5.29 3.21 0.84
N ARG A 262 -6.50 2.73 1.14
CA ARG A 262 -7.23 1.76 0.29
C ARG A 262 -7.56 2.30 -1.08
N VAL A 263 -7.96 3.58 -1.18
CA VAL A 263 -8.22 4.24 -2.46
C VAL A 263 -6.94 4.31 -3.29
N HIS A 264 -5.83 4.73 -2.67
CA HIS A 264 -4.53 4.83 -3.34
C HIS A 264 -4.05 3.47 -3.86
N HIS A 265 -4.19 2.40 -3.07
CA HIS A 265 -3.85 1.04 -3.50
C HIS A 265 -4.73 0.57 -4.66
N CYS A 266 -6.03 0.83 -4.62
CA CYS A 266 -6.93 0.44 -5.69
C CYS A 266 -6.62 1.17 -7.00
N MET A 267 -6.34 2.48 -6.97
CA MET A 267 -5.97 3.20 -8.19
C MET A 267 -4.64 2.71 -8.76
N ARG A 268 -3.62 2.49 -7.93
CA ARG A 268 -2.36 1.89 -8.38
C ARG A 268 -2.56 0.51 -9.01
N ALA A 269 -3.46 -0.30 -8.46
CA ALA A 269 -3.79 -1.61 -9.04
C ALA A 269 -4.42 -1.50 -10.42
N ILE A 270 -5.27 -0.49 -10.67
CA ILE A 270 -5.83 -0.22 -12.00
C ILE A 270 -4.72 0.16 -12.97
N GLY A 271 -3.80 1.05 -12.57
CA GLY A 271 -2.66 1.46 -13.40
C GLY A 271 -1.76 0.28 -13.79
N MET A 272 -1.44 -0.62 -12.86
CA MET A 272 -0.67 -1.83 -13.17
C MET A 272 -1.44 -2.79 -14.09
N ALA A 273 -2.75 -2.94 -13.90
CA ALA A 273 -3.58 -3.73 -14.80
C ALA A 273 -3.63 -3.14 -16.21
N GLU A 274 -3.66 -1.82 -16.34
CA GLU A 274 -3.61 -1.12 -17.64
C GLU A 274 -2.28 -1.36 -18.36
N ARG A 275 -1.15 -1.27 -17.66
CA ARG A 275 0.16 -1.62 -18.21
C ARG A 275 0.22 -3.09 -18.65
N ALA A 276 -0.32 -4.01 -17.87
CA ALA A 276 -0.38 -5.43 -18.22
C ALA A 276 -1.27 -5.68 -19.44
N LEU A 277 -2.39 -4.98 -19.54
CA LEU A 277 -3.27 -5.05 -20.73
C LEU A 277 -2.57 -4.52 -21.98
N ALA A 278 -1.84 -3.41 -21.89
CA ALA A 278 -1.05 -2.88 -22.99
C ALA A 278 0.02 -3.89 -23.46
N ALA A 279 0.72 -4.53 -22.53
CA ALA A 279 1.67 -5.60 -22.82
C ALA A 279 1.01 -6.82 -23.49
N HIS A 280 -0.17 -7.24 -23.00
CA HIS A 280 -0.98 -8.29 -23.62
C HIS A 280 -1.32 -7.97 -25.08
N VAL A 281 -1.82 -6.75 -25.34
CA VAL A 281 -2.15 -6.31 -26.71
C VAL A 281 -0.94 -6.31 -27.62
N LYS A 282 0.17 -5.72 -27.15
CA LYS A 282 1.42 -5.70 -27.90
C LYS A 282 1.88 -7.12 -28.23
N ARG A 283 1.96 -8.00 -27.24
CA ARG A 283 2.37 -9.41 -27.43
C ARG A 283 1.49 -10.15 -28.43
N SER A 284 0.19 -9.95 -28.39
CA SER A 284 -0.75 -10.62 -29.29
C SER A 284 -0.56 -10.23 -30.76
N ARG A 285 -0.09 -9.02 -31.03
CA ARG A 285 0.22 -8.52 -32.39
C ARG A 285 1.59 -8.98 -32.89
N ASP A 286 2.59 -8.93 -32.00
CA ASP A 286 3.99 -9.15 -32.37
C ASP A 286 4.36 -10.64 -32.44
N ARG A 287 3.69 -11.51 -31.69
CA ARG A 287 4.02 -12.93 -31.61
C ARG A 287 3.34 -13.72 -32.72
N VAL A 288 4.16 -14.35 -33.58
CA VAL A 288 3.72 -15.26 -34.64
C VAL A 288 3.77 -16.69 -34.13
N ALA A 289 2.69 -17.45 -34.32
CA ALA A 289 2.60 -18.90 -34.11
C ALA A 289 1.74 -19.52 -35.25
N PHE A 290 2.09 -20.69 -35.69
CA PHE A 290 1.38 -21.39 -36.81
C PHE A 290 1.19 -20.50 -38.05
N GLY A 291 2.21 -19.69 -38.36
CA GLY A 291 2.26 -18.86 -39.58
C GLY A 291 1.48 -17.55 -39.53
N LYS A 292 0.87 -17.18 -38.40
CA LYS A 292 0.09 -15.94 -38.24
C LYS A 292 0.27 -15.30 -36.85
N ALA A 293 -0.02 -14.01 -36.73
CA ALA A 293 -0.01 -13.35 -35.44
C ALA A 293 -1.03 -13.98 -34.49
N LEU A 294 -0.70 -14.06 -33.21
CA LEU A 294 -1.64 -14.59 -32.19
C LEU A 294 -2.99 -13.85 -32.22
N SER A 295 -2.97 -12.56 -32.56
CA SER A 295 -4.19 -11.75 -32.73
C SER A 295 -5.09 -12.20 -33.86
N GLU A 296 -4.57 -12.96 -34.83
CA GLU A 296 -5.31 -13.46 -36.01
C GLU A 296 -5.80 -14.89 -35.83
N ASP A 297 -5.35 -15.59 -34.80
CA ASP A 297 -5.75 -16.96 -34.51
C ASP A 297 -7.23 -17.02 -34.09
N SER A 298 -7.99 -17.97 -34.71
CA SER A 298 -9.44 -18.11 -34.45
C SER A 298 -9.73 -18.55 -33.05
N ALA A 299 -8.89 -19.38 -32.40
CA ALA A 299 -9.04 -19.79 -31.02
C ALA A 299 -8.77 -18.61 -30.05
N VAL A 300 -7.77 -17.78 -30.35
CA VAL A 300 -7.52 -16.52 -29.64
C VAL A 300 -8.65 -15.51 -29.92
N ARG A 301 -9.19 -15.47 -31.14
CA ARG A 301 -10.39 -14.68 -31.47
C ARG A 301 -11.65 -15.21 -30.80
N GLN A 302 -11.89 -16.53 -30.75
CA GLN A 302 -13.03 -17.13 -30.05
C GLN A 302 -12.92 -16.97 -28.53
N ALA A 303 -11.72 -17.10 -27.96
CA ALA A 303 -11.46 -16.69 -26.57
C ALA A 303 -11.71 -15.18 -26.36
N ARG A 304 -11.68 -14.37 -27.44
CA ARG A 304 -12.10 -12.95 -27.42
C ARG A 304 -13.61 -12.77 -27.51
N LEU A 305 -14.34 -13.67 -28.18
CA LEU A 305 -15.79 -13.52 -28.46
C LEU A 305 -16.67 -14.36 -27.54
N SER A 306 -16.25 -15.58 -27.17
CA SER A 306 -17.02 -16.50 -26.29
C SER A 306 -16.60 -16.51 -24.83
N GLN A 307 -15.36 -16.15 -24.53
CA GLN A 307 -14.93 -15.62 -23.25
C GLN A 307 -14.28 -14.26 -23.56
N PRO A 308 -14.86 -13.15 -23.12
CA PRO A 308 -14.40 -11.82 -23.49
C PRO A 308 -13.06 -11.50 -22.83
N SER A 309 -11.98 -12.18 -23.25
CA SER A 309 -10.63 -12.07 -22.67
C SER A 309 -10.00 -10.70 -22.88
N PHE A 310 -10.47 -9.92 -23.86
CA PHE A 310 -10.02 -8.55 -24.10
C PHE A 310 -11.05 -7.51 -23.67
N CYS A 311 -12.32 -7.69 -24.02
CA CYS A 311 -13.35 -6.71 -23.69
C CYS A 311 -13.74 -6.73 -22.20
N LEU A 312 -13.80 -7.92 -21.56
CA LEU A 312 -14.09 -8.03 -20.13
C LEU A 312 -13.02 -7.38 -19.23
N PRO A 313 -11.70 -7.58 -19.45
CA PRO A 313 -10.70 -6.82 -18.73
C PRO A 313 -10.88 -5.32 -18.84
N LEU A 314 -11.14 -4.81 -20.04
CA LEU A 314 -11.35 -3.40 -20.29
C LEU A 314 -12.60 -2.88 -19.55
N TRP A 315 -13.74 -3.59 -19.65
CA TRP A 315 -14.98 -3.20 -18.96
C TRP A 315 -14.78 -3.22 -17.43
N HIS A 316 -14.19 -4.27 -16.90
CA HIS A 316 -13.95 -4.37 -15.47
C HIS A 316 -12.99 -3.31 -14.97
N MET A 317 -12.00 -2.91 -15.76
CA MET A 317 -11.11 -1.80 -15.44
C MET A 317 -11.87 -0.48 -15.40
N TRP A 318 -12.73 -0.21 -16.40
CA TRP A 318 -13.57 1.00 -16.43
C TRP A 318 -14.56 1.04 -15.27
N GLN A 319 -15.25 -0.08 -14.99
CA GLN A 319 -16.13 -0.19 -13.83
C GLN A 319 -15.38 0.05 -12.52
N SER A 320 -14.19 -0.55 -12.39
CA SER A 320 -13.33 -0.38 -11.22
C SER A 320 -12.89 1.09 -11.05
N ARG A 321 -12.48 1.75 -12.14
CA ARG A 321 -12.09 3.16 -12.15
C ARG A 321 -13.23 4.07 -11.70
N LEU A 322 -14.44 3.89 -12.26
CA LEU A 322 -15.60 4.66 -11.88
C LEU A 322 -15.99 4.45 -10.41
N LEU A 323 -15.94 3.21 -9.93
CA LEU A 323 -16.22 2.88 -8.53
C LEU A 323 -15.22 3.55 -7.58
N VAL A 324 -13.92 3.56 -7.93
CA VAL A 324 -12.89 4.20 -7.11
C VAL A 324 -13.03 5.73 -7.16
N GLN A 325 -13.39 6.32 -8.29
CA GLN A 325 -13.64 7.77 -8.40
C GLN A 325 -14.84 8.20 -7.56
N ASP A 326 -15.93 7.42 -7.57
CA ASP A 326 -17.08 7.65 -6.69
C ASP A 326 -16.69 7.56 -5.21
N CYS A 327 -15.92 6.51 -4.86
CA CYS A 327 -15.39 6.34 -3.52
C CYS A 327 -14.51 7.53 -3.08
N ALA A 328 -13.61 7.99 -3.93
CA ALA A 328 -12.75 9.15 -3.65
C ALA A 328 -13.58 10.43 -3.43
N THR A 329 -14.61 10.64 -4.26
CA THR A 329 -15.55 11.77 -4.13
C THR A 329 -16.31 11.74 -2.80
N LYS A 330 -16.83 10.58 -2.42
CA LYS A 330 -17.57 10.40 -1.17
C LYS A 330 -16.65 10.53 0.04
N LEU A 331 -15.45 9.98 -0.05
CA LEU A 331 -14.44 10.09 1.01
C LEU A 331 -14.07 11.56 1.28
N GLU A 332 -13.88 12.36 0.22
CA GLU A 332 -13.58 13.79 0.34
C GLU A 332 -14.75 14.58 0.94
N LYS A 333 -15.98 14.31 0.51
CA LYS A 333 -17.19 15.06 0.91
C LYS A 333 -17.77 14.63 2.26
N LEU A 334 -17.76 13.35 2.57
CA LEU A 334 -18.50 12.75 3.68
C LEU A 334 -17.56 12.12 4.74
N GLY A 335 -16.26 12.11 4.47
CA GLY A 335 -15.28 11.42 5.29
C GLY A 335 -15.45 9.89 5.27
N LEU A 336 -14.59 9.20 6.03
CA LEU A 336 -14.55 7.73 6.02
C LEU A 336 -15.88 7.07 6.45
N LYS A 337 -16.57 7.66 7.44
CA LYS A 337 -17.84 7.08 7.92
C LYS A 337 -18.92 7.09 6.83
N GLY A 338 -18.94 8.12 5.98
CA GLY A 338 -19.89 8.25 4.88
C GLY A 338 -19.52 7.44 3.63
N ALA A 339 -18.25 7.00 3.50
CA ALA A 339 -17.74 6.27 2.34
C ALA A 339 -17.32 4.82 2.67
N ILE A 340 -17.64 4.30 3.86
CA ILE A 340 -17.14 3.00 4.33
C ILE A 340 -17.59 1.83 3.45
N GLN A 341 -18.77 1.92 2.87
CA GLN A 341 -19.31 0.91 1.97
C GLN A 341 -18.52 0.88 0.65
N GLU A 342 -18.32 2.03 0.03
CA GLU A 342 -17.56 2.18 -1.21
C GLU A 342 -16.10 1.77 -1.02
N VAL A 343 -15.48 2.16 0.10
CA VAL A 343 -14.12 1.72 0.47
C VAL A 343 -14.03 0.20 0.57
N SER A 344 -15.06 -0.46 1.10
CA SER A 344 -15.11 -1.92 1.16
C SER A 344 -15.33 -2.53 -0.23
N MET A 345 -16.19 -1.95 -1.07
CA MET A 345 -16.46 -2.43 -2.43
C MET A 345 -15.22 -2.37 -3.32
N ILE A 346 -14.49 -1.23 -3.33
CA ILE A 346 -13.28 -1.10 -4.15
C ILE A 346 -12.21 -2.11 -3.76
N LYS A 347 -12.07 -2.42 -2.47
CA LYS A 347 -11.09 -3.38 -1.95
C LYS A 347 -11.37 -4.83 -2.37
N VAL A 348 -12.62 -5.17 -2.65
CA VAL A 348 -12.98 -6.49 -3.22
C VAL A 348 -12.83 -6.46 -4.74
N VAL A 349 -13.41 -5.48 -5.40
CA VAL A 349 -13.54 -5.45 -6.86
C VAL A 349 -12.19 -5.27 -7.54
N VAL A 350 -11.41 -4.27 -7.11
CA VAL A 350 -10.23 -3.81 -7.86
C VAL A 350 -9.07 -4.79 -7.82
N PRO A 351 -8.62 -5.32 -6.66
CA PRO A 351 -7.52 -6.29 -6.65
C PRO A 351 -7.87 -7.59 -7.40
N ASN A 352 -9.12 -8.03 -7.32
CA ASN A 352 -9.60 -9.19 -8.06
C ASN A 352 -9.59 -8.95 -9.58
N MET A 353 -10.01 -7.77 -10.02
CA MET A 353 -9.92 -7.35 -11.42
C MET A 353 -8.46 -7.32 -11.89
N ALA A 354 -7.56 -6.68 -11.13
CA ALA A 354 -6.15 -6.55 -11.49
C ALA A 354 -5.46 -7.92 -11.61
N CYS A 355 -5.68 -8.84 -10.65
CA CYS A 355 -5.16 -10.21 -10.74
C CYS A 355 -5.63 -10.91 -12.02
N ARG A 356 -6.91 -10.80 -12.39
CA ARG A 356 -7.43 -11.42 -13.61
C ARG A 356 -6.82 -10.84 -14.88
N VAL A 357 -6.66 -9.53 -14.95
CA VAL A 357 -6.05 -8.87 -16.13
C VAL A 357 -4.59 -9.29 -16.29
N ILE A 358 -3.82 -9.30 -15.20
CA ILE A 358 -2.41 -9.69 -15.23
C ILE A 358 -2.25 -11.17 -15.55
N ASP A 359 -3.07 -12.06 -14.98
CA ASP A 359 -3.09 -13.49 -15.29
C ASP A 359 -3.29 -13.74 -16.80
N ARG A 360 -4.21 -13.01 -17.43
CA ARG A 360 -4.41 -13.09 -18.88
C ARG A 360 -3.20 -12.59 -19.67
N ALA A 361 -2.53 -11.55 -19.18
CA ALA A 361 -1.30 -11.07 -19.80
C ALA A 361 -0.16 -12.10 -19.66
N ILE A 362 -0.01 -12.75 -18.50
CA ILE A 362 0.92 -13.86 -18.29
C ILE A 362 0.65 -14.97 -19.28
N GLN A 363 -0.60 -15.43 -19.40
CA GLN A 363 -0.98 -16.49 -20.33
C GLN A 363 -0.62 -16.15 -21.78
N MET A 364 -0.81 -14.89 -22.21
CA MET A 364 -0.46 -14.42 -23.55
C MET A 364 1.07 -14.43 -23.80
N HIS A 365 1.87 -14.21 -22.75
CA HIS A 365 3.33 -14.22 -22.85
C HIS A 365 3.92 -15.65 -22.77
N GLY A 366 3.16 -16.65 -22.31
CA GLY A 366 3.64 -18.01 -22.09
C GLY A 366 4.76 -18.04 -21.05
N GLY A 367 5.81 -18.83 -21.26
CA GLY A 367 6.94 -18.95 -20.34
C GLY A 367 7.58 -17.63 -19.92
N MET A 368 7.64 -16.65 -20.84
CA MET A 368 8.12 -15.30 -20.53
C MET A 368 7.24 -14.57 -19.49
N GLY A 369 5.95 -14.90 -19.42
CA GLY A 369 5.02 -14.27 -18.47
C GLY A 369 5.20 -14.71 -17.03
N VAL A 370 5.84 -15.85 -16.78
CA VAL A 370 6.06 -16.42 -15.43
C VAL A 370 7.50 -16.29 -14.93
N CYS A 371 8.41 -15.71 -15.74
CA CYS A 371 9.80 -15.51 -15.37
C CYS A 371 10.14 -14.01 -15.21
N GLN A 372 11.34 -13.74 -14.72
CA GLN A 372 11.86 -12.38 -14.46
C GLN A 372 12.13 -11.53 -15.70
N ASP A 373 12.04 -12.11 -16.92
CA ASP A 373 12.24 -11.37 -18.18
C ASP A 373 11.05 -10.47 -18.53
N SER A 374 9.95 -10.61 -17.80
CA SER A 374 8.81 -9.70 -17.85
C SER A 374 8.41 -9.23 -16.45
N PHE A 375 7.80 -8.05 -16.39
CA PHE A 375 7.29 -7.49 -15.11
C PHE A 375 6.03 -8.21 -14.61
N LEU A 376 5.42 -9.11 -15.40
CA LEU A 376 4.06 -9.62 -15.16
C LEU A 376 3.97 -10.52 -13.94
N ALA A 377 4.95 -11.40 -13.70
CA ALA A 377 4.96 -12.29 -12.55
C ALA A 377 5.06 -11.50 -11.23
N GLU A 378 5.94 -10.50 -11.19
CA GLU A 378 6.07 -9.58 -10.06
C GLU A 378 4.80 -8.75 -9.85
N ALA A 379 4.23 -8.20 -10.93
CA ALA A 379 2.97 -7.48 -10.89
C ALA A 379 1.83 -8.34 -10.33
N TYR A 380 1.76 -9.62 -10.73
CA TYR A 380 0.77 -10.56 -10.19
C TYR A 380 0.96 -10.77 -8.69
N ALA A 381 2.20 -10.97 -8.24
CA ALA A 381 2.53 -11.15 -6.82
C ALA A 381 2.04 -9.93 -5.99
N HIS A 382 2.37 -8.72 -6.43
CA HIS A 382 1.95 -7.48 -5.78
C HIS A 382 0.42 -7.33 -5.73
N MET A 383 -0.28 -7.54 -6.85
CA MET A 383 -1.73 -7.41 -6.90
C MET A 383 -2.44 -8.50 -6.10
N ARG A 384 -1.88 -9.72 -6.06
CA ARG A 384 -2.43 -10.82 -5.23
C ARG A 384 -2.36 -10.47 -3.73
N THR A 385 -1.30 -9.78 -3.31
CA THR A 385 -1.13 -9.31 -1.93
C THR A 385 -2.24 -8.33 -1.52
N LEU A 386 -2.71 -7.46 -2.43
CA LEU A 386 -3.75 -6.48 -2.14
C LEU A 386 -5.12 -7.11 -1.81
N ARG A 387 -5.35 -8.37 -2.15
CA ARG A 387 -6.55 -9.11 -1.73
C ARG A 387 -6.51 -9.52 -0.24
N ILE A 388 -5.36 -9.31 0.41
CA ILE A 388 -5.12 -9.68 1.83
C ILE A 388 -4.79 -8.41 2.64
N ALA A 389 -3.91 -7.57 2.14
CA ALA A 389 -3.46 -6.34 2.82
C ALA A 389 -4.61 -5.35 3.03
N ASP A 390 -4.56 -4.58 4.11
CA ASP A 390 -5.58 -3.60 4.52
C ASP A 390 -7.00 -4.18 4.69
N GLY A 391 -7.08 -5.44 5.02
CA GLY A 391 -8.29 -6.25 5.16
C GLY A 391 -8.50 -7.19 3.96
N PRO A 392 -8.64 -8.51 4.20
CA PRO A 392 -8.91 -9.48 3.16
C PRO A 392 -10.32 -9.31 2.56
N ASP A 393 -10.52 -9.90 1.37
CA ASP A 393 -11.79 -9.86 0.63
C ASP A 393 -12.99 -10.17 1.55
N GLU A 394 -12.88 -11.19 2.41
CA GLU A 394 -13.93 -11.68 3.30
C GLU A 394 -14.34 -10.64 4.36
N VAL A 395 -13.39 -9.88 4.89
CA VAL A 395 -13.67 -8.78 5.85
C VAL A 395 -14.45 -7.67 5.18
N HIS A 396 -14.09 -7.31 3.95
CA HIS A 396 -14.78 -6.29 3.19
C HIS A 396 -16.18 -6.74 2.72
N ILE A 397 -16.33 -7.98 2.26
CA ILE A 397 -17.64 -8.58 1.91
C ILE A 397 -18.56 -8.57 3.14
N ARG A 398 -18.05 -8.98 4.31
CA ARG A 398 -18.80 -8.91 5.57
C ARG A 398 -19.23 -7.47 5.91
N SER A 399 -18.34 -6.50 5.68
CA SER A 399 -18.65 -5.07 5.91
C SER A 399 -19.77 -4.58 5.01
N ILE A 400 -19.72 -4.92 3.71
CA ILE A 400 -20.75 -4.58 2.72
C ILE A 400 -22.10 -5.18 3.12
N ALA A 401 -22.13 -6.48 3.42
CA ALA A 401 -23.34 -7.16 3.84
C ALA A 401 -23.96 -6.52 5.10
N LYS A 402 -23.13 -6.26 6.12
CA LYS A 402 -23.58 -5.60 7.36
C LYS A 402 -24.18 -4.22 7.11
N TYR A 403 -23.63 -3.46 6.16
CA TYR A 403 -24.14 -2.14 5.79
C TYR A 403 -25.52 -2.26 5.10
N GLU A 404 -25.65 -3.15 4.11
CA GLU A 404 -26.92 -3.34 3.36
C GLU A 404 -28.04 -3.85 4.27
N TYR A 405 -27.76 -4.78 5.13
CA TYR A 405 -28.74 -5.26 6.11
C TYR A 405 -29.20 -4.14 7.06
N ARG A 406 -28.31 -3.30 7.55
CA ARG A 406 -28.69 -2.14 8.39
C ARG A 406 -29.58 -1.16 7.62
N ARG A 407 -29.26 -0.89 6.38
CA ARG A 407 -30.01 0.00 5.50
C ARG A 407 -31.42 -0.52 5.22
N SER A 408 -31.58 -1.82 5.04
CA SER A 408 -32.87 -2.48 4.80
C SER A 408 -33.75 -2.63 6.03
N GLY A 409 -33.29 -2.21 7.21
CA GLY A 409 -34.01 -2.40 8.47
C GLY A 409 -34.07 -3.86 8.95
N ALA A 410 -33.39 -4.78 8.27
CA ALA A 410 -33.45 -6.22 8.52
C ALA A 410 -32.50 -6.72 9.63
N ILE A 411 -31.76 -5.82 10.32
CA ILE A 411 -30.86 -6.23 11.39
C ILE A 411 -31.33 -5.79 12.75
N THR A 412 -31.75 -6.74 13.50
CA THR A 412 -31.55 -6.87 14.93
C THR A 412 -30.09 -7.28 15.22
N SER A 413 -29.47 -6.61 16.12
CA SER A 413 -28.17 -6.63 16.80
C SER A 413 -27.19 -7.83 16.81
N ARG A 414 -27.19 -8.78 15.88
CA ARG A 414 -26.37 -10.01 15.95
C ARG A 414 -25.61 -10.38 14.67
N LEU A 415 -24.88 -9.41 14.05
CA LEU A 415 -23.82 -9.77 13.08
C LEU A 415 -22.53 -9.05 13.41
#